data_b12f79fc942674e991602e8ad5ecf575
#
_entry.id   b12f79fc942674e991602e8ad5ecf575
#
_cell.length_a   1.000
_cell.length_b   1.000
_cell.length_c   1.000
_cell.angle_alpha   90.00
_cell.angle_beta   90.00
_cell.angle_gamma   90.00
#
_symmetry.space_group_name_H-M   'P 1'
#
loop_
_entity.id
_entity.type
_entity.pdbx_description
1 polymer ?
#
loop_
_entity_poly.entity_id
_entity_poly.type
_entity_poly.pdbx_seq_one_letter_code
_entity_poly.pdbx_strand_id
1 'polypeptide(L)' 'MTTDEVLDALGRYTKESKESDRQTATKLGIRRSVLWDWLRGRIQPEKCALARLAGFLKRVGYL' A
#
# COMPACT_ATOMS: atom_id res chain seq x y z
N MET A 1 -7.70 8.25 -10.46
CA MET A 1 -6.97 8.01 -9.21
C MET A 1 -5.48 8.02 -9.50
N THR A 2 -4.72 8.83 -8.79
CA THR A 2 -3.28 8.95 -9.03
C THR A 2 -2.50 8.02 -8.12
N THR A 3 -1.25 7.75 -8.50
CA THR A 3 -0.34 6.96 -7.66
C THR A 3 -0.18 7.60 -6.29
N ASP A 4 -0.05 8.92 -6.24
CA ASP A 4 0.12 9.65 -4.98
C ASP A 4 -1.08 9.47 -4.05
N GLU A 5 -2.29 9.49 -4.59
CA GLU A 5 -3.50 9.27 -3.78
C GLU A 5 -3.52 7.86 -3.20
N VAL A 6 -3.14 6.88 -4.00
CA VAL A 6 -3.10 5.49 -3.55
C VAL A 6 -2.03 5.31 -2.47
N LEU A 7 -0.86 5.89 -2.65
CA LEU A 7 0.22 5.80 -1.66
C LEU A 7 -0.12 6.55 -0.37
N ASP A 8 -0.81 7.69 -0.47
CA ASP A 8 -1.31 8.40 0.71
C ASP A 8 -2.29 7.53 1.51
N ALA A 9 -3.20 6.87 0.81
CA ALA A 9 -4.17 5.99 1.45
C ALA A 9 -3.46 4.81 2.12
N LEU A 10 -2.43 4.26 1.47
CA LEU A 10 -1.63 3.19 2.05
C LEU A 10 -0.92 3.66 3.31
N GLY A 11 -0.35 4.86 3.30
CA GLY A 11 0.30 5.43 4.47
C GLY A 11 -0.64 5.59 5.64
N ARG A 12 -1.87 6.06 5.38
CA ARG A 12 -2.89 6.17 6.42
C ARG A 12 -3.29 4.80 6.95
N TYR A 13 -3.46 3.84 6.05
CA TYR A 13 -3.82 2.47 6.45
C TYR A 13 -2.76 1.88 7.38
N THR A 14 -1.49 2.00 7.03
CA THR A 14 -0.41 1.44 7.86
C THR A 14 -0.30 2.14 9.23
N LYS A 15 -0.62 3.43 9.28
CA LYS A 15 -0.62 4.19 10.54
C LYS A 15 -1.78 3.81 11.46
N GLU A 16 -2.95 3.63 10.89
CA GLU A 16 -4.18 3.43 11.66
C GLU A 16 -4.49 1.97 11.92
N SER A 17 -3.95 1.09 11.10
CA SER A 17 -4.14 -0.35 11.26
C SER A 17 -3.33 -0.85 12.45
N LYS A 18 -3.91 -1.81 13.16
CA LYS A 18 -3.22 -2.50 14.26
C LYS A 18 -2.29 -3.59 13.73
N GLU A 19 -2.31 -3.82 12.44
CA GLU A 19 -1.48 -4.84 11.82
C GLU A 19 -0.04 -4.33 11.68
N SER A 20 0.92 -5.28 11.74
CA SER A 20 2.31 -4.95 11.48
C SER A 20 2.52 -4.72 9.98
N ASP A 21 3.60 -4.02 9.62
CA ASP A 21 3.97 -3.84 8.22
C ASP A 21 4.16 -5.18 7.52
N ARG A 22 4.67 -6.16 8.26
CA ARG A 22 4.86 -7.52 7.75
C ARG A 22 3.52 -8.13 7.32
N GLN A 23 2.49 -7.99 8.16
CA GLN A 23 1.16 -8.53 7.85
C GLN A 23 0.55 -7.81 6.66
N THR A 24 0.69 -6.50 6.60
CA THR A 24 0.20 -5.71 5.47
C THR A 24 0.88 -6.13 4.17
N ALA A 25 2.21 -6.29 4.20
CA ALA A 25 2.95 -6.73 3.03
C ALA A 25 2.52 -8.11 2.57
N THR A 26 2.27 -9.03 3.52
CA THR A 26 1.78 -10.36 3.20
C THR A 26 0.43 -10.31 2.50
N LYS A 27 -0.48 -9.47 3.00
CA LYS A 27 -1.80 -9.30 2.39
C LYS A 27 -1.72 -8.75 0.98
N LEU A 28 -0.75 -7.88 0.73
CA LEU A 28 -0.54 -7.29 -0.59
C LEU A 28 0.26 -8.20 -1.52
N GLY A 29 0.85 -9.27 -0.99
CA GLY A 29 1.66 -10.18 -1.77
C GLY A 29 3.02 -9.61 -2.14
N ILE A 30 3.57 -8.73 -1.31
CA ILE A 30 4.86 -8.08 -1.55
C ILE A 30 5.77 -8.29 -0.34
N ARG A 31 7.05 -7.97 -0.52
CA ARG A 31 8.01 -7.99 0.58
C ARG A 31 7.87 -6.71 1.41
N ARG A 32 8.18 -6.82 2.69
CA ARG A 32 8.14 -5.68 3.60
C ARG A 32 9.03 -4.53 3.12
N SER A 33 10.20 -4.86 2.58
CA SER A 33 11.11 -3.86 2.03
C SER A 33 10.50 -3.10 0.86
N VAL A 34 9.72 -3.77 0.02
CA VAL A 34 9.02 -3.13 -1.10
C VAL A 34 7.95 -2.18 -0.58
N LEU A 35 7.21 -2.61 0.44
CA LEU A 35 6.21 -1.76 1.09
C LEU A 35 6.85 -0.47 1.61
N TRP A 36 7.98 -0.59 2.29
CA TRP A 36 8.69 0.57 2.83
C TRP A 36 9.20 1.50 1.73
N ASP A 37 9.70 0.93 0.62
CA ASP A 37 10.17 1.72 -0.51
C ASP A 37 9.03 2.52 -1.13
N TRP A 38 7.86 1.92 -1.24
CA TRP A 38 6.67 2.62 -1.73
C TRP A 38 6.27 3.76 -0.79
N LEU A 39 6.26 3.51 0.51
CA LEU A 39 5.87 4.51 1.51
C LEU A 39 6.84 5.67 1.57
N ARG A 40 8.12 5.41 1.31
CA ARG A 40 9.16 6.45 1.31
C ARG A 40 9.33 7.14 -0.03
N GLY A 41 8.61 6.69 -1.05
CA GLY A 41 8.72 7.28 -2.37
C GLY A 41 9.97 6.91 -3.14
N ARG A 42 10.69 5.88 -2.72
CA ARG A 42 11.92 5.44 -3.40
C ARG A 42 11.61 4.69 -4.69
N ILE A 43 10.57 3.87 -4.65
CA ILE A 43 10.11 3.07 -5.79
C ILE A 43 8.62 3.26 -5.91
N GLN A 44 8.14 3.45 -7.13
CA GLN A 44 6.70 3.52 -7.36
C GLN A 44 6.18 2.15 -7.80
N PRO A 45 4.97 1.77 -7.36
CA PRO A 45 4.38 0.51 -7.81
C PRO A 45 4.09 0.58 -9.31
N GLU A 46 4.34 -0.51 -10.02
CA GLU A 46 3.96 -0.63 -11.41
C GLU A 46 2.45 -0.77 -11.54
N LYS A 47 1.94 -0.68 -12.77
CA LYS A 47 0.51 -0.66 -13.02
C LYS A 47 -0.26 -1.81 -12.35
N CYS A 48 0.25 -3.03 -12.50
CA CYS A 48 -0.40 -4.20 -11.90
C CYS A 48 -0.42 -4.12 -10.38
N ALA A 49 0.71 -3.76 -9.79
CA ALA A 49 0.83 -3.62 -8.35
C ALA A 49 -0.05 -2.48 -7.84
N LEU A 50 -0.10 -1.38 -8.58
CA LEU A 50 -0.91 -0.23 -8.21
C LEU A 50 -2.41 -0.59 -8.22
N ALA A 51 -2.85 -1.33 -9.23
CA ALA A 51 -4.25 -1.77 -9.31
C ALA A 51 -4.61 -2.68 -8.14
N ARG A 52 -3.73 -3.61 -7.78
CA ARG A 52 -3.96 -4.50 -6.64
C ARG A 52 -4.01 -3.72 -5.33
N LEU A 53 -3.10 -2.79 -5.17
CA LEU A 53 -3.03 -1.94 -3.99
C LEU A 53 -4.31 -1.09 -3.87
N ALA A 54 -4.74 -0.47 -4.96
CA ALA A 54 -5.96 0.33 -4.97
C ALA A 54 -7.18 -0.52 -4.63
N GLY A 55 -7.27 -1.72 -5.18
CA GLY A 55 -8.36 -2.65 -4.88
C GLY A 55 -8.40 -3.04 -3.42
N PHE A 56 -7.23 -3.31 -2.84
CA PHE A 56 -7.12 -3.62 -1.42
C PHE A 56 -7.60 -2.44 -0.56
N LEU A 57 -7.12 -1.24 -0.87
CA LEU A 57 -7.47 -0.04 -0.10
C LEU A 57 -8.94 0.31 -0.21
N LYS A 58 -9.55 0.07 -1.36
CA LYS A 58 -11.00 0.24 -1.52
C LYS A 58 -11.76 -0.74 -0.64
N ARG A 59 -11.30 -1.98 -0.59
CA ARG A 59 -11.95 -3.03 0.20
C ARG A 59 -11.93 -2.71 1.69
N VAL A 60 -10.84 -2.13 2.18
CA VAL A 60 -10.72 -1.78 3.60
C VAL A 60 -11.21 -0.37 3.92
N GLY A 61 -11.72 0.34 2.94
CA GLY A 61 -12.40 1.63 3.17
C GLY A 61 -11.49 2.86 3.14
N TYR A 62 -10.30 2.78 2.58
CA TYR A 62 -9.37 3.91 2.48
C TYR A 62 -9.36 4.59 1.11
N LEU A 63 -10.05 4.03 0.16
CA LEU A 63 -10.25 4.65 -1.15
C LEU A 63 -11.72 4.61 -1.58
#